data_0cc96e94eaf68b5014693556c4d75e68
#
_entry.id   0cc96e94eaf68b5014693556c4d75e68
#
_cell.length_a   1.000
_cell.length_b   1.000
_cell.length_c   1.000
_cell.angle_alpha   90.00
_cell.angle_beta   90.00
_cell.angle_gamma   90.00
#
_symmetry.space_group_name_H-M   'P 1'
#
loop_
_entity.id
_entity.type
_entity.pdbx_description
1 polymer ?
#
loop_
_entity_poly.entity_id
_entity_poly.type
_entity_poly.pdbx_seq_one_letter_code
_entity_poly.pdbx_strand_id
1 'polypeptide(L)'
;MKKIKINNDPSACSLEIFHPRPGALYGLDVTARLTGISRRSIMIYCRAGLVHPVVQPPYGILEFTEEAIYALRHIDTLHRTHGLDLPWVKRLFDLHHEVERLRAEIRFLRNRD
;
A
#
# COMPACT_ATOMS: atom_id res chain seq x y z
N MET A 1 11.30 4.03 -23.67
CA MET A 1 11.52 3.80 -23.31
C MET A 1 12.23 3.52 -22.69
N LYS A 2 12.33 3.61 -22.44
CA LYS A 2 12.88 3.19 -21.91
C LYS A 2 13.39 3.17 -21.00
N LYS A 3 13.28 3.20 -20.48
CA LYS A 3 13.57 3.01 -19.65
C LYS A 3 14.25 2.74 -18.95
N ILE A 4 14.02 2.65 -18.76
CA ILE A 4 14.45 2.34 -17.89
C ILE A 4 15.64 2.08 -17.61
N LYS A 5 15.92 2.11 -17.92
CA LYS A 5 16.90 1.92 -17.71
C LYS A 5 17.74 2.40 -17.14
N ILE A 6 17.45 2.83 -17.57
CA ILE A 6 18.13 3.38 -16.94
C ILE A 6 18.71 3.09 -15.71
N ASN A 7 18.22 2.35 -15.02
CA ASN A 7 18.63 2.11 -13.73
C ASN A 7 19.55 0.99 -13.64
N ASN A 8 20.79 1.25 -13.85
CA ASN A 8 21.81 0.27 -13.66
C ASN A 8 22.34 0.28 -12.26
N ASP A 9 21.88 1.21 -11.46
CA ASP A 9 22.25 1.30 -10.07
C ASP A 9 21.49 0.25 -9.28
N PRO A 10 22.16 -0.69 -8.60
CA PRO A 10 21.45 -1.72 -7.86
C PRO A 10 20.49 -1.16 -6.81
N SER A 11 20.82 -0.04 -6.22
CA SER A 11 19.92 0.55 -5.26
C SER A 11 18.68 1.10 -5.94
N ALA A 12 18.78 1.45 -7.21
CA ALA A 12 17.64 1.94 -7.95
C ALA A 12 16.70 0.82 -8.34
N CYS A 13 17.19 -0.43 -8.36
CA CYS A 13 16.32 -1.54 -8.68
C CYS A 13 15.25 -1.72 -7.63
N SER A 14 15.59 -1.43 -6.38
CA SER A 14 14.61 -1.52 -5.33
C SER A 14 13.67 -0.34 -5.36
N LEU A 15 14.00 0.67 -6.16
CA LEU A 15 13.17 1.85 -6.31
C LEU A 15 12.51 1.86 -7.68
N GLU A 16 12.28 0.68 -8.18
CA GLU A 16 11.63 0.52 -9.46
C GLU A 16 10.36 1.34 -9.51
N ILE A 17 10.15 2.04 -10.62
CA ILE A 17 8.99 2.88 -10.75
C ILE A 17 7.76 2.01 -10.86
N PHE A 18 6.81 2.27 -9.99
CA PHE A 18 5.56 1.55 -9.98
C PHE A 18 4.57 2.28 -10.87
N HIS A 19 4.12 1.60 -11.91
CA HIS A 19 3.14 2.15 -12.84
C HIS A 19 1.80 1.46 -12.58
N PRO A 20 0.94 2.06 -11.79
CA PRO A 20 -0.34 1.40 -11.49
C PRO A 20 -1.21 1.28 -12.72
N ARG A 21 -1.92 0.19 -12.79
CA ARG A 21 -2.91 -0.05 -13.83
C ARG A 21 -4.25 -0.28 -13.16
N PRO A 22 -5.27 0.49 -13.55
CA PRO A 22 -6.57 0.35 -12.91
C PRO A 22 -7.04 -1.11 -12.94
N GLY A 23 -7.46 -1.59 -11.79
CA GLY A 23 -7.95 -2.95 -11.67
C GLY A 23 -6.91 -4.04 -11.61
N ALA A 24 -5.64 -3.68 -11.69
CA ALA A 24 -4.58 -4.69 -11.61
C ALA A 24 -4.46 -5.24 -10.20
N LEU A 25 -4.16 -6.54 -10.13
CA LEU A 25 -3.92 -7.20 -8.86
C LEU A 25 -2.53 -7.80 -8.89
N TYR A 26 -1.86 -7.76 -7.76
CA TYR A 26 -0.48 -8.20 -7.64
C TYR A 26 -0.37 -9.29 -6.60
N GLY A 27 0.29 -10.39 -6.96
CA GLY A 27 0.50 -11.47 -6.00
C GLY A 27 1.46 -11.04 -4.89
N LEU A 28 1.59 -11.89 -3.89
CA LEU A 28 2.42 -11.59 -2.73
C LEU A 28 3.89 -11.38 -3.12
N ASP A 29 4.42 -12.24 -3.99
CA ASP A 29 5.83 -12.13 -4.39
C ASP A 29 6.09 -10.83 -5.15
N VAL A 30 5.20 -10.50 -6.07
CA VAL A 30 5.34 -9.26 -6.84
C VAL A 30 5.20 -8.06 -5.91
N THR A 31 4.25 -8.12 -4.99
CA THR A 31 4.03 -7.04 -4.05
C THR A 31 5.27 -6.82 -3.18
N ALA A 32 5.89 -7.91 -2.72
CA ALA A 32 7.11 -7.80 -1.92
C ALA A 32 8.20 -7.11 -2.72
N ARG A 33 8.33 -7.47 -4.00
CA ARG A 33 9.35 -6.87 -4.84
C ARG A 33 9.08 -5.40 -5.12
N LEU A 34 7.81 -5.07 -5.39
CA LEU A 34 7.46 -3.68 -5.70
C LEU A 34 7.60 -2.76 -4.49
N THR A 35 7.34 -3.27 -3.31
CA THR A 35 7.38 -2.45 -2.11
C THR A 35 8.72 -2.47 -1.41
N GLY A 36 9.54 -3.50 -1.67
CA GLY A 36 10.76 -3.69 -0.92
C GLY A 36 10.52 -4.23 0.48
N ILE A 37 9.32 -4.71 0.75
CA ILE A 37 8.94 -5.23 2.05
C ILE A 37 8.94 -6.75 1.97
N SER A 38 9.47 -7.42 3.00
CA SER A 38 9.48 -8.88 3.00
C SER A 38 8.06 -9.43 3.05
N ARG A 39 7.89 -10.63 2.48
CA ARG A 39 6.58 -11.28 2.50
C ARG A 39 6.09 -11.45 3.93
N ARG A 40 7.01 -11.75 4.84
CA ARG A 40 6.64 -11.93 6.24
C ARG A 40 6.08 -10.63 6.82
N SER A 41 6.73 -9.51 6.55
CA SER A 41 6.23 -8.23 7.05
C SER A 41 4.89 -7.89 6.46
N ILE A 42 4.71 -8.16 5.17
CA ILE A 42 3.41 -7.91 4.52
C ILE A 42 2.32 -8.70 5.23
N MET A 43 2.60 -9.97 5.55
CA MET A 43 1.61 -10.79 6.23
C MET A 43 1.32 -10.29 7.64
N ILE A 44 2.34 -9.77 8.32
CA ILE A 44 2.13 -9.18 9.64
C ILE A 44 1.21 -7.97 9.53
N TYR A 45 1.42 -7.14 8.54
CA TYR A 45 0.58 -5.95 8.35
C TYR A 45 -0.86 -6.35 7.99
N CYS A 46 -1.02 -7.41 7.22
CA CYS A 46 -2.36 -7.92 6.92
C CYS A 46 -3.06 -8.41 8.19
N ARG A 47 -2.33 -9.15 9.03
CA ARG A 47 -2.92 -9.67 10.26
C ARG A 47 -3.26 -8.56 11.24
N ALA A 48 -2.51 -7.48 11.19
CA ALA A 48 -2.78 -6.34 12.06
C ALA A 48 -3.98 -5.51 11.57
N GLY A 49 -4.56 -5.88 10.44
CA GLY A 49 -5.71 -5.16 9.91
C GLY A 49 -5.37 -3.87 9.22
N LEU A 50 -4.09 -3.69 8.85
CA LEU A 50 -3.65 -2.45 8.21
C LEU A 50 -3.87 -2.46 6.71
N VAL A 51 -3.89 -3.63 6.11
CA VAL A 51 -4.11 -3.78 4.69
C VAL A 51 -4.96 -5.02 4.47
N HIS A 52 -5.82 -4.96 3.46
CA HIS A 52 -6.78 -6.03 3.20
C HIS A 52 -6.56 -6.59 1.80
N PRO A 53 -5.90 -7.74 1.70
CA PRO A 53 -5.70 -8.35 0.39
C PRO A 53 -7.00 -8.92 -0.15
N VAL A 54 -7.04 -9.06 -1.47
CA VAL A 54 -8.13 -9.78 -2.12
C VAL A 54 -7.81 -11.26 -2.07
N VAL A 55 -8.75 -12.06 -1.59
CA VAL A 55 -8.56 -13.50 -1.48
C VAL A 55 -9.24 -14.16 -2.66
N GLN A 56 -8.46 -14.80 -3.53
CA GLN A 56 -9.00 -15.39 -4.76
C GLN A 56 -9.35 -16.84 -4.55
N PRO A 57 -10.61 -17.21 -4.82
CA PRO A 57 -10.98 -18.63 -4.76
C PRO A 57 -10.38 -19.34 -5.96
N PRO A 58 -10.27 -20.67 -5.90
CA PRO A 58 -10.68 -21.52 -4.79
C PRO A 58 -9.59 -21.75 -3.76
N TYR A 59 -8.36 -21.32 -4.03
CA TYR A 59 -7.23 -21.69 -3.19
C TYR A 59 -6.84 -20.64 -2.17
N GLY A 60 -7.55 -19.52 -2.11
CA GLY A 60 -7.24 -18.51 -1.15
C GLY A 60 -5.96 -17.75 -1.44
N ILE A 61 -5.63 -17.60 -2.72
CA ILE A 61 -4.44 -16.88 -3.12
C ILE A 61 -4.63 -15.41 -2.81
N LEU A 62 -3.63 -14.79 -2.17
CA LEU A 62 -3.70 -13.38 -1.80
C LEU A 62 -3.20 -12.52 -2.93
N GLU A 63 -3.97 -11.50 -3.25
CA GLU A 63 -3.58 -10.51 -4.23
C GLU A 63 -3.83 -9.12 -3.69
N PHE A 64 -3.05 -8.16 -4.16
CA PHE A 64 -3.06 -6.81 -3.62
C PHE A 64 -3.37 -5.80 -4.70
N THR A 65 -4.22 -4.84 -4.37
CA THR A 65 -4.54 -3.75 -5.28
C THR A 65 -3.42 -2.73 -5.27
N GLU A 66 -3.45 -1.79 -6.24
CA GLU A 66 -2.46 -0.72 -6.23
C GLU A 66 -2.59 0.13 -4.98
N GLU A 67 -3.81 0.31 -4.47
CA GLU A 67 -4.00 1.04 -3.24
C GLU A 67 -3.30 0.35 -2.08
N ALA A 68 -3.37 -0.98 -2.06
CA ALA A 68 -2.68 -1.74 -1.03
C ALA A 68 -1.18 -1.58 -1.13
N ILE A 69 -0.65 -1.50 -2.35
CA ILE A 69 0.78 -1.30 -2.55
C ILE A 69 1.22 0.02 -1.91
N TYR A 70 0.49 1.09 -2.17
CA TYR A 70 0.83 2.39 -1.59
C TYR A 70 0.67 2.36 -0.08
N ALA A 71 -0.40 1.73 0.40
CA ALA A 71 -0.62 1.63 1.84
C ALA A 71 0.52 0.88 2.52
N LEU A 72 0.97 -0.22 1.91
CA LEU A 72 2.07 -1.00 2.48
C LEU A 72 3.34 -0.16 2.60
N ARG A 73 3.65 0.62 1.58
CA ARG A 73 4.84 1.48 1.64
C ARG A 73 4.73 2.50 2.77
N HIS A 74 3.56 3.06 2.93
CA HIS A 74 3.33 4.05 3.98
C HIS A 74 3.41 3.41 5.36
N ILE A 75 2.80 2.24 5.52
CA ILE A 75 2.84 1.49 6.77
C ILE A 75 4.27 1.18 7.15
N ASP A 76 5.03 0.67 6.19
CA ASP A 76 6.41 0.26 6.46
C ASP A 76 7.25 1.46 6.85
N THR A 77 7.05 2.60 6.21
CA THR A 77 7.77 3.82 6.55
C THR A 77 7.47 4.25 7.98
N LEU A 78 6.19 4.27 8.35
CA LEU A 78 5.81 4.68 9.68
C LEU A 78 6.34 3.72 10.74
N HIS A 79 6.25 2.43 10.45
CA HIS A 79 6.63 1.41 11.42
C HIS A 79 8.15 1.27 11.54
N ARG A 80 8.83 1.12 10.42
CA ARG A 80 10.26 0.81 10.45
C ARG A 80 11.13 2.05 10.50
N THR A 81 10.77 3.09 9.77
CA THR A 81 11.59 4.29 9.72
C THR A 81 11.31 5.20 10.90
N HIS A 82 10.06 5.37 11.24
CA HIS A 82 9.68 6.29 12.32
C HIS A 82 9.43 5.59 13.65
N GLY A 83 9.53 4.27 13.67
CA GLY A 83 9.45 3.52 14.91
C GLY A 83 8.08 3.44 15.56
N LEU A 84 7.03 3.69 14.80
CA LEU A 84 5.69 3.61 15.36
C LEU A 84 5.23 2.17 15.49
N ASP A 85 4.64 1.84 16.63
CA ASP A 85 4.04 0.53 16.81
C ASP A 85 2.84 0.35 15.89
N LEU A 86 2.57 -0.89 15.50
CA LEU A 86 1.48 -1.15 14.56
C LEU A 86 0.12 -0.66 15.02
N PRO A 87 -0.26 -0.79 16.30
CA PRO A 87 -1.52 -0.23 16.74
C PRO A 87 -1.63 1.28 16.51
N TRP A 88 -0.52 1.99 16.68
CA TRP A 88 -0.51 3.44 16.41
C TRP A 88 -0.60 3.73 14.93
N VAL A 89 0.05 2.91 14.11
CA VAL A 89 -0.04 3.06 12.66
C VAL A 89 -1.50 2.88 12.23
N LYS A 90 -2.16 1.87 12.79
CA LYS A 90 -3.56 1.63 12.46
C LYS A 90 -4.43 2.82 12.87
N ARG A 91 -4.17 3.37 14.03
CA ARG A 91 -4.94 4.52 14.49
C ARG A 91 -4.75 5.72 13.59
N LEU A 92 -3.52 5.95 13.14
CA LEU A 92 -3.25 7.04 12.20
C LEU A 92 -3.99 6.83 10.88
N PHE A 93 -4.02 5.60 10.39
CA PHE A 93 -4.73 5.29 9.16
C PHE A 93 -6.24 5.51 9.34
N ASP A 94 -6.78 5.08 10.46
CA ASP A 94 -8.20 5.26 10.73
C ASP A 94 -8.55 6.74 10.80
N LEU A 95 -7.70 7.53 11.46
CA LEU A 95 -7.92 8.97 11.56
C LEU A 95 -7.79 9.65 10.20
N HIS A 96 -6.84 9.20 9.40
CA HIS A 96 -6.67 9.75 8.06
C HIS A 96 -7.89 9.49 7.20
N HIS A 97 -8.43 8.28 7.26
CA HIS A 97 -9.63 7.95 6.52
C HIS A 97 -10.81 8.80 6.98
N GLU A 98 -10.89 9.04 8.28
CA GLU A 98 -11.96 9.87 8.82
C GLU A 98 -11.84 11.30 8.32
N VAL A 99 -10.62 11.83 8.30
CA VAL A 99 -10.39 13.18 7.80
C VAL A 99 -10.80 13.27 6.33
N GLU A 100 -10.41 12.28 5.53
CA GLU A 100 -10.75 12.31 4.12
C GLU A 100 -12.24 12.20 3.90
N ARG A 101 -12.91 11.39 4.71
CA ARG A 101 -14.36 11.26 4.63
C ARG A 101 -15.03 12.59 4.94
N LEU A 102 -14.58 13.26 5.98
CA LEU A 102 -15.15 14.54 6.37
C LEU A 102 -14.88 15.62 5.32
N ARG A 103 -13.70 15.61 4.73
CA ARG A 103 -13.39 16.55 3.67
C ARG A 103 -14.29 16.35 2.45
N ALA A 104 -14.53 15.10 2.11
CA ALA A 104 -15.41 14.79 0.99
C ALA A 104 -16.82 15.27 1.29
N GLU A 105 -17.25 15.10 2.53
CA GLU A 105 -18.57 15.52 2.96
C GLU A 105 -18.71 17.04 2.86
N ILE A 106 -17.68 17.75 3.31
CA ILE A 106 -17.68 19.20 3.23
C ILE A 106 -17.75 19.67 1.77
N ARG A 107 -16.96 19.04 0.91
CA ARG A 107 -16.99 19.41 -0.51
C ARG A 107 -18.38 19.17 -1.12
N PHE A 108 -18.99 18.05 -0.74
CA PHE A 108 -20.32 17.72 -1.23
C PHE A 108 -21.32 18.78 -0.79
N LEU A 109 -21.32 19.14 0.49
CA LEU A 109 -22.24 20.12 1.02
C LEU A 109 -22.03 21.49 0.39
N ARG A 110 -20.77 21.84 0.16
CA ARG A 110 -20.43 23.11 -0.41
C ARG A 110 -20.91 23.23 -1.87
N ASN A 111 -20.85 22.14 -2.59
CA ASN A 111 -21.20 22.12 -4.01
C ASN A 111 -22.69 21.95 -4.25
N ARG A 112 -23.46 21.76 -3.21
CA ARG A 112 -24.91 21.62 -3.35
C ARG A 112 -25.58 22.94 -3.64
N ASP A 113 -24.96 24.02 -3.24
CA ASP A 113 -25.49 25.35 -3.50
C ASP A 113 -25.13 25.81 -4.91
#